data_ec6ce293e2a204f26a65163689dbd5c8
#
_entry.id   ec6ce293e2a204f26a65163689dbd5c8
#
_cell.length_a   1.000
_cell.length_b   1.000
_cell.length_c   1.000
_cell.angle_alpha   90.00
_cell.angle_beta   90.00
_cell.angle_gamma   90.00
#
_symmetry.space_group_name_H-M   'P 1'
#
loop_
_entity.id
_entity.type
_entity.pdbx_description
1 polymer ?
#
loop_
_entity_poly.entity_id
_entity_poly.type
_entity_poly.pdbx_seq_one_letter_code
_entity_poly.pdbx_strand_id
1 'polypeptide(L)'
;MHLDDMPILEALKTINSEDQQVAIAVQQILPELSKAIETIIHQFSKGGRLIYIGAGTSGRLGVLDAAECVPTFNTSPGEVIGLIAGGQGAMTTAIEGAEDSASLREQDLKNINLNKQDVVVGISASGRTPYVIGALTYANQLEAKTVALSCNVNSDISQLADYALEVNVGPEVLTGST
;
A
#
# COMPACT_ATOMS: atom_id res chain seq x y z
N MET A 1 5.59 -27.45 2.76
CA MET A 1 4.88 -27.61 4.06
C MET A 1 3.51 -28.19 3.76
N HIS A 2 3.07 -29.25 4.47
CA HIS A 2 1.77 -29.89 4.25
C HIS A 2 0.83 -29.45 5.37
N LEU A 3 0.30 -28.25 5.27
CA LEU A 3 -0.52 -27.61 6.31
C LEU A 3 -1.85 -28.35 6.53
N ASP A 4 -2.39 -28.93 5.46
CA ASP A 4 -3.60 -29.75 5.41
C ASP A 4 -3.48 -31.07 6.18
N ASP A 5 -2.27 -31.60 6.33
CA ASP A 5 -1.97 -32.83 7.08
C ASP A 5 -1.61 -32.56 8.55
N MET A 6 -1.50 -31.28 8.96
CA MET A 6 -1.07 -30.92 10.31
C MET A 6 -2.21 -31.00 11.32
N PRO A 7 -1.95 -31.43 12.58
CA PRO A 7 -2.86 -31.16 13.68
C PRO A 7 -3.15 -29.67 13.82
N ILE A 8 -4.40 -29.29 14.12
CA ILE A 8 -4.83 -27.87 14.17
C ILE A 8 -3.90 -27.03 15.05
N LEU A 9 -3.51 -27.52 16.22
CA LEU A 9 -2.61 -26.78 17.11
C LEU A 9 -1.24 -26.50 16.48
N GLU A 10 -0.69 -27.44 15.73
CA GLU A 10 0.60 -27.26 15.08
C GLU A 10 0.49 -26.28 13.90
N ALA A 11 -0.60 -26.34 13.13
CA ALA A 11 -0.88 -25.35 12.09
C ALA A 11 -0.98 -23.93 12.66
N LEU A 12 -1.71 -23.75 13.79
CA LEU A 12 -1.83 -22.46 14.48
C LEU A 12 -0.48 -21.95 15.01
N LYS A 13 0.35 -22.83 15.59
CA LYS A 13 1.70 -22.44 16.03
C LYS A 13 2.58 -22.00 14.87
N THR A 14 2.48 -22.70 13.75
CA THR A 14 3.24 -22.35 12.54
C THR A 14 2.85 -20.96 12.03
N ILE A 15 1.56 -20.68 11.86
CA ILE A 15 1.06 -19.37 11.46
C ILE A 15 1.52 -18.29 12.45
N ASN A 16 1.29 -18.50 13.75
CA ASN A 16 1.69 -17.54 14.77
C ASN A 16 3.21 -17.27 14.80
N SER A 17 4.03 -18.29 14.56
CA SER A 17 5.49 -18.14 14.49
C SER A 17 5.92 -17.24 13.31
N GLU A 18 5.28 -17.39 12.15
CA GLU A 18 5.55 -16.55 10.99
C GLU A 18 5.02 -15.12 11.20
N ASP A 19 3.83 -14.96 11.80
CA ASP A 19 3.28 -13.64 12.12
C ASP A 19 4.20 -12.83 13.04
N GLN A 20 4.91 -13.47 13.96
CA GLN A 20 5.89 -12.80 14.83
C GLN A 20 7.07 -12.20 14.06
N GLN A 21 7.42 -12.76 12.88
CA GLN A 21 8.51 -12.24 12.06
C GLN A 21 8.13 -10.90 11.40
N VAL A 22 6.84 -10.61 11.23
CA VAL A 22 6.38 -9.37 10.57
C VAL A 22 6.86 -8.13 11.32
N ALA A 23 6.71 -8.08 12.63
CA ALA A 23 7.17 -6.95 13.44
C ALA A 23 8.70 -6.79 13.38
N ILE A 24 9.44 -7.88 13.33
CA ILE A 24 10.90 -7.89 13.19
C ILE A 24 11.31 -7.35 11.81
N ALA A 25 10.63 -7.78 10.75
CA ALA A 25 10.87 -7.28 9.40
C ALA A 25 10.57 -5.77 9.28
N VAL A 26 9.47 -5.30 9.89
CA VAL A 26 9.14 -3.87 9.95
C VAL A 26 10.23 -3.07 10.67
N GLN A 27 10.80 -3.62 11.74
CA GLN A 27 11.90 -2.96 12.48
C GLN A 27 13.10 -2.64 11.59
N GLN A 28 13.37 -3.45 10.56
CA GLN A 28 14.51 -3.24 9.66
C GLN A 28 14.33 -2.01 8.77
N ILE A 29 13.10 -1.65 8.44
CA ILE A 29 12.78 -0.54 7.54
C ILE A 29 12.48 0.77 8.28
N LEU A 30 12.54 0.81 9.62
CA LEU A 30 12.23 2.02 10.41
C LEU A 30 13.04 3.26 9.99
N PRO A 31 14.33 3.19 9.63
CA PRO A 31 15.07 4.35 9.17
C PRO A 31 14.51 4.94 7.88
N GLU A 32 14.06 4.12 6.92
CA GLU A 32 13.47 4.58 5.67
C GLU A 32 12.02 5.06 5.87
N LEU A 33 11.27 4.37 6.73
CA LEU A 33 9.93 4.78 7.13
C LEU A 33 9.94 6.16 7.80
N SER A 34 10.95 6.44 8.66
CA SER A 34 11.11 7.77 9.28
C SER A 34 11.23 8.88 8.24
N LYS A 35 12.06 8.70 7.21
CA LYS A 35 12.22 9.68 6.12
C LYS A 35 10.93 9.89 5.33
N ALA A 36 10.20 8.81 5.05
CA ALA A 36 8.91 8.89 4.37
C ALA A 36 7.90 9.69 5.22
N ILE A 37 7.82 9.43 6.53
CA ILE A 37 6.94 10.16 7.46
C ILE A 37 7.34 11.64 7.55
N GLU A 38 8.62 11.96 7.66
CA GLU A 38 9.09 13.36 7.66
C GLU A 38 8.65 14.10 6.39
N THR A 39 8.71 13.42 5.25
CA THR A 39 8.22 13.97 3.97
C THR A 39 6.70 14.19 3.98
N ILE A 40 5.92 13.24 4.50
CA ILE A 40 4.48 13.38 4.63
C ILE A 40 4.13 14.60 5.51
N ILE A 41 4.77 14.73 6.68
CA ILE A 41 4.58 15.88 7.60
C ILE A 41 4.91 17.20 6.88
N HIS A 42 6.01 17.22 6.14
CA HIS A 42 6.41 18.41 5.39
C HIS A 42 5.40 18.79 4.31
N GLN A 43 4.85 17.81 3.59
CA GLN A 43 3.83 18.07 2.56
C GLN A 43 2.49 18.51 3.19
N PHE A 44 2.08 17.92 4.30
CA PHE A 44 0.91 18.39 5.07
C PHE A 44 1.05 19.86 5.50
N SER A 45 2.25 20.28 5.95
CA SER A 45 2.48 21.68 6.32
C SER A 45 2.34 22.67 5.16
N LYS A 46 2.34 22.17 3.91
CA LYS A 46 2.11 22.95 2.69
C LYS A 46 0.67 22.82 2.14
N GLY A 47 -0.21 22.16 2.87
CA GLY A 47 -1.58 21.91 2.45
C GLY A 47 -1.71 20.71 1.48
N GLY A 48 -0.70 19.85 1.39
CA GLY A 48 -0.75 18.58 0.65
C GLY A 48 -1.55 17.51 1.39
N ARG A 49 -1.81 16.39 0.71
CA ARG A 49 -2.62 15.27 1.18
C ARG A 49 -1.81 13.99 1.16
N LEU A 50 -2.23 13.01 1.97
CA LEU A 50 -1.75 11.64 1.91
C LEU A 50 -2.73 10.78 1.11
N ILE A 51 -2.24 10.11 0.08
CA ILE A 51 -3.07 9.29 -0.82
C ILE A 51 -2.52 7.87 -0.82
N TYR A 52 -3.28 6.93 -0.25
CA TYR A 52 -3.02 5.51 -0.39
C TYR A 52 -3.61 5.00 -1.70
N ILE A 53 -2.88 4.14 -2.41
CA ILE A 53 -3.35 3.52 -3.63
C ILE A 53 -2.91 2.05 -3.70
N GLY A 54 -3.85 1.15 -3.98
CA GLY A 54 -3.59 -0.28 -4.03
C GLY A 54 -4.71 -1.05 -4.72
N ALA A 55 -4.50 -2.34 -4.94
CA ALA A 55 -5.50 -3.26 -5.48
C ALA A 55 -5.82 -4.34 -4.44
N GLY A 56 -6.99 -4.94 -4.54
CA GLY A 56 -7.41 -6.04 -3.67
C GLY A 56 -7.29 -5.70 -2.18
N THR A 57 -6.67 -6.58 -1.40
CA THR A 57 -6.49 -6.41 0.05
C THR A 57 -5.62 -5.19 0.38
N SER A 58 -4.56 -4.95 -0.39
CA SER A 58 -3.69 -3.76 -0.20
C SER A 58 -4.47 -2.46 -0.35
N GLY A 59 -5.34 -2.36 -1.37
CA GLY A 59 -6.20 -1.20 -1.56
C GLY A 59 -7.25 -1.06 -0.43
N ARG A 60 -7.85 -2.16 0.04
CA ARG A 60 -8.79 -2.15 1.16
C ARG A 60 -8.15 -1.62 2.44
N LEU A 61 -6.91 -2.03 2.74
CA LEU A 61 -6.18 -1.55 3.91
C LEU A 61 -5.91 -0.04 3.82
N GLY A 62 -5.52 0.47 2.66
CA GLY A 62 -5.34 1.91 2.46
C GLY A 62 -6.63 2.72 2.62
N VAL A 63 -7.76 2.21 2.11
CA VAL A 63 -9.08 2.85 2.29
C VAL A 63 -9.52 2.79 3.75
N LEU A 64 -9.31 1.66 4.43
CA LEU A 64 -9.63 1.51 5.85
C LEU A 64 -8.86 2.51 6.71
N ASP A 65 -7.53 2.59 6.53
CA ASP A 65 -6.69 3.54 7.28
C ASP A 65 -7.13 4.99 7.02
N ALA A 66 -7.37 5.36 5.77
CA ALA A 66 -7.85 6.70 5.43
C ALA A 66 -9.19 7.04 6.09
N ALA A 67 -10.11 6.07 6.18
CA ALA A 67 -11.40 6.26 6.83
C ALA A 67 -11.27 6.45 8.35
N GLU A 68 -10.34 5.73 8.98
CA GLU A 68 -10.09 5.80 10.42
C GLU A 68 -9.31 7.05 10.85
N CYS A 69 -8.62 7.72 9.95
CA CYS A 69 -7.86 8.94 10.26
C CYS A 69 -8.76 10.07 10.79
N VAL A 70 -9.98 10.22 10.27
CA VAL A 70 -10.90 11.27 10.71
C VAL A 70 -11.34 11.08 12.17
N PRO A 71 -11.92 9.94 12.58
CA PRO A 71 -12.36 9.75 13.95
C PRO A 71 -11.21 9.58 14.95
N THR A 72 -10.06 9.04 14.51
CA THR A 72 -8.94 8.71 15.41
C THR A 72 -8.02 9.90 15.65
N PHE A 73 -7.70 10.64 14.59
CA PHE A 73 -6.72 11.73 14.62
C PHE A 73 -7.32 13.11 14.34
N ASN A 74 -8.63 13.18 14.13
CA ASN A 74 -9.34 14.44 13.82
C ASN A 74 -8.77 15.14 12.57
N THR A 75 -8.35 14.35 11.56
CA THR A 75 -7.96 14.91 10.27
C THR A 75 -9.15 15.50 9.54
N SER A 76 -8.91 16.48 8.66
CA SER A 76 -9.98 17.03 7.81
C SER A 76 -10.42 15.99 6.77
N PRO A 77 -11.71 15.92 6.42
CA PRO A 77 -12.16 15.08 5.32
C PRO A 77 -11.38 15.38 4.03
N GLY A 78 -10.81 14.35 3.42
CA GLY A 78 -10.01 14.47 2.19
C GLY A 78 -8.53 14.83 2.41
N GLU A 79 -8.06 14.98 3.64
CA GLU A 79 -6.65 15.14 3.96
C GLU A 79 -5.88 13.82 3.82
N VAL A 80 -6.54 12.70 4.16
CA VAL A 80 -6.07 11.35 3.88
C VAL A 80 -7.09 10.66 2.97
N ILE A 81 -6.65 10.09 1.85
CA ILE A 81 -7.51 9.50 0.82
C ILE A 81 -7.04 8.08 0.53
N GLY A 82 -7.96 7.12 0.50
CA GLY A 82 -7.71 5.76 0.05
C GLY A 82 -8.32 5.50 -1.32
N LEU A 83 -7.52 5.02 -2.27
CA LEU A 83 -7.93 4.62 -3.60
C LEU A 83 -7.71 3.12 -3.79
N ILE A 84 -8.71 2.44 -4.34
CA ILE A 84 -8.66 1.00 -4.64
C ILE A 84 -8.99 0.75 -6.10
N ALA A 85 -8.23 -0.11 -6.76
CA ALA A 85 -8.52 -0.54 -8.12
C ALA A 85 -9.93 -1.12 -8.22
N GLY A 86 -10.73 -0.62 -9.18
CA GLY A 86 -12.15 -0.96 -9.32
C GLY A 86 -13.12 -0.10 -8.48
N GLY A 87 -12.58 0.87 -7.73
CA GLY A 87 -13.39 1.84 -6.98
C GLY A 87 -14.12 1.25 -5.78
N GLN A 88 -15.13 1.95 -5.29
CA GLN A 88 -15.82 1.61 -4.05
C GLN A 88 -16.45 0.19 -4.04
N GLY A 89 -16.88 -0.33 -5.19
CA GLY A 89 -17.39 -1.69 -5.30
C GLY A 89 -16.38 -2.76 -4.94
N ALA A 90 -15.07 -2.50 -5.16
CA ALA A 90 -13.99 -3.41 -4.84
C ALA A 90 -13.72 -3.54 -3.32
N MET A 91 -14.34 -2.73 -2.49
CA MET A 91 -14.23 -2.85 -1.02
C MET A 91 -14.88 -4.12 -0.49
N THR A 92 -16.01 -4.51 -1.07
CA THR A 92 -16.82 -5.65 -0.59
C THR A 92 -16.85 -6.83 -1.55
N THR A 93 -16.47 -6.61 -2.82
CA THR A 93 -16.50 -7.67 -3.85
C THR A 93 -15.20 -7.64 -4.63
N ALA A 94 -14.59 -8.80 -4.88
CA ALA A 94 -13.41 -8.88 -5.74
C ALA A 94 -13.80 -8.52 -7.18
N ILE A 95 -13.12 -7.53 -7.77
CA ILE A 95 -13.33 -7.13 -9.17
C ILE A 95 -12.12 -7.64 -9.96
N GLU A 96 -12.32 -8.74 -10.69
CA GLU A 96 -11.27 -9.34 -11.49
C GLU A 96 -10.78 -8.38 -12.58
N GLY A 97 -9.46 -8.38 -12.83
CA GLY A 97 -8.83 -7.54 -13.86
C GLY A 97 -8.75 -6.04 -13.54
N ALA A 98 -9.31 -5.56 -12.42
CA ALA A 98 -9.21 -4.15 -12.05
C ALA A 98 -7.75 -3.72 -11.81
N GLU A 99 -6.92 -4.61 -11.28
CA GLU A 99 -5.50 -4.36 -11.02
C GLU A 99 -4.65 -4.23 -12.29
N ASP A 100 -5.11 -4.81 -13.42
CA ASP A 100 -4.42 -4.77 -14.72
C ASP A 100 -4.87 -3.60 -15.59
N SER A 101 -5.92 -2.88 -15.20
CA SER A 101 -6.51 -1.83 -16.01
C SER A 101 -5.58 -0.64 -16.22
N ALA A 102 -5.09 -0.49 -17.45
CA ALA A 102 -4.24 0.62 -17.83
C ALA A 102 -4.95 2.00 -17.75
N SER A 103 -6.28 2.03 -17.96
CA SER A 103 -7.06 3.26 -17.97
C SER A 103 -7.38 3.79 -16.56
N LEU A 104 -7.50 2.91 -15.57
CA LEU A 104 -7.80 3.29 -14.18
C LEU A 104 -6.59 3.87 -13.45
N ARG A 105 -5.36 3.53 -13.86
CA ARG A 105 -4.10 3.89 -13.17
C ARG A 105 -3.97 5.39 -12.91
N GLU A 106 -4.23 6.20 -13.93
CA GLU A 106 -4.12 7.66 -13.83
C GLU A 106 -5.46 8.31 -13.50
N GLN A 107 -6.58 7.69 -13.93
CA GLN A 107 -7.89 8.31 -13.84
C GLN A 107 -8.31 8.60 -12.40
N ASP A 108 -8.03 7.67 -11.49
CA ASP A 108 -8.37 7.85 -10.07
C ASP A 108 -7.60 9.02 -9.45
N LEU A 109 -6.32 9.17 -9.77
CA LEU A 109 -5.49 10.30 -9.32
C LEU A 109 -5.89 11.62 -9.99
N LYS A 110 -6.30 11.58 -11.27
CA LYS A 110 -6.84 12.76 -11.97
C LYS A 110 -8.16 13.22 -11.36
N ASN A 111 -9.03 12.28 -11.00
CA ASN A 111 -10.34 12.60 -10.41
C ASN A 111 -10.24 13.33 -9.06
N ILE A 112 -9.18 13.08 -8.31
CA ILE A 112 -8.90 13.78 -7.05
C ILE A 112 -8.02 15.04 -7.23
N ASN A 113 -7.71 15.40 -8.49
CA ASN A 113 -6.81 16.52 -8.83
C ASN A 113 -5.47 16.43 -8.09
N LEU A 114 -4.77 15.28 -8.23
CA LEU A 114 -3.44 15.09 -7.67
C LEU A 114 -2.51 16.25 -8.05
N ASN A 115 -1.71 16.71 -7.11
CA ASN A 115 -0.77 17.80 -7.34
C ASN A 115 0.57 17.56 -6.61
N LYS A 116 1.57 18.37 -6.89
CA LYS A 116 2.95 18.22 -6.37
C LYS A 116 3.11 18.35 -4.85
N GLN A 117 2.11 18.84 -4.15
CA GLN A 117 2.13 18.93 -2.68
C GLN A 117 1.68 17.63 -2.03
N ASP A 118 1.01 16.75 -2.78
CA ASP A 118 0.52 15.48 -2.27
C ASP A 118 1.63 14.43 -2.12
N VAL A 119 1.37 13.43 -1.29
CA VAL A 119 2.18 12.21 -1.17
C VAL A 119 1.34 11.00 -1.56
N VAL A 120 1.83 10.21 -2.50
CA VAL A 120 1.17 8.97 -2.94
C VAL A 120 1.90 7.76 -2.38
N VAL A 121 1.22 6.96 -1.58
CA VAL A 121 1.71 5.68 -1.04
C VAL A 121 1.12 4.54 -1.83
N GLY A 122 1.93 3.93 -2.69
CA GLY A 122 1.57 2.74 -3.47
C GLY A 122 1.76 1.47 -2.64
N ILE A 123 0.68 0.71 -2.43
CA ILE A 123 0.69 -0.52 -1.62
C ILE A 123 0.50 -1.73 -2.53
N SER A 124 1.48 -2.63 -2.54
CA SER A 124 1.43 -3.90 -3.28
C SER A 124 2.35 -4.93 -2.62
N ALA A 125 1.81 -6.01 -2.08
CA ALA A 125 2.62 -7.04 -1.43
C ALA A 125 3.66 -7.62 -2.41
N SER A 126 3.27 -7.92 -3.64
CA SER A 126 4.19 -8.39 -4.70
C SER A 126 5.13 -7.31 -5.22
N GLY A 127 4.73 -6.04 -5.09
CA GLY A 127 5.44 -4.90 -5.66
C GLY A 127 5.38 -4.79 -7.20
N ARG A 128 4.49 -5.56 -7.85
CA ARG A 128 4.39 -5.66 -9.32
C ARG A 128 3.01 -5.32 -9.86
N THR A 129 2.09 -4.88 -9.01
CA THR A 129 0.71 -4.58 -9.41
C THR A 129 0.65 -3.44 -10.44
N PRO A 130 0.16 -3.69 -11.66
CA PRO A 130 0.19 -2.70 -12.75
C PRO A 130 -0.55 -1.40 -12.41
N TYR A 131 -1.66 -1.48 -11.69
CA TYR A 131 -2.41 -0.32 -11.21
C TYR A 131 -1.54 0.60 -10.33
N VAL A 132 -0.77 0.04 -9.40
CA VAL A 132 0.12 0.80 -8.51
C VAL A 132 1.31 1.38 -9.26
N ILE A 133 1.93 0.58 -10.16
CA ILE A 133 3.03 1.04 -11.02
C ILE A 133 2.60 2.28 -11.82
N GLY A 134 1.43 2.20 -12.47
CA GLY A 134 0.92 3.33 -13.26
C GLY A 134 0.62 4.56 -12.42
N ALA A 135 0.07 4.37 -11.22
CA ALA A 135 -0.23 5.47 -10.30
C ALA A 135 1.05 6.19 -9.82
N LEU A 136 2.07 5.44 -9.38
CA LEU A 136 3.36 6.04 -8.98
C LEU A 136 4.06 6.73 -10.16
N THR A 137 3.99 6.14 -11.36
CA THR A 137 4.53 6.76 -12.57
C THR A 137 3.85 8.11 -12.84
N TYR A 138 2.52 8.16 -12.76
CA TYR A 138 1.76 9.40 -12.95
C TYR A 138 2.04 10.43 -11.84
N ALA A 139 2.15 10.01 -10.59
CA ALA A 139 2.50 10.89 -9.49
C ALA A 139 3.87 11.55 -9.68
N ASN A 140 4.87 10.78 -10.14
CA ASN A 140 6.20 11.30 -10.47
C ASN A 140 6.16 12.32 -11.60
N GLN A 141 5.31 12.14 -12.63
CA GLN A 141 5.16 13.13 -13.71
C GLN A 141 4.62 14.48 -13.21
N LEU A 142 3.84 14.46 -12.13
CA LEU A 142 3.32 15.66 -11.47
C LEU A 142 4.22 16.21 -10.35
N GLU A 143 5.40 15.62 -10.17
CA GLU A 143 6.35 15.98 -9.10
C GLU A 143 5.77 15.80 -7.68
N ALA A 144 4.71 14.98 -7.54
CA ALA A 144 4.22 14.55 -6.24
C ALA A 144 5.20 13.57 -5.59
N LYS A 145 5.27 13.57 -4.27
CA LYS A 145 6.14 12.64 -3.54
C LYS A 145 5.55 11.23 -3.54
N THR A 146 6.43 10.24 -3.67
CA THR A 146 6.02 8.84 -3.82
C THR A 146 6.69 7.93 -2.79
N VAL A 147 5.89 7.03 -2.23
CA VAL A 147 6.32 5.97 -1.31
C VAL A 147 5.82 4.65 -1.86
N ALA A 148 6.67 3.64 -1.91
CA ALA A 148 6.30 2.27 -2.24
C ALA A 148 6.33 1.40 -0.99
N LEU A 149 5.25 0.68 -0.72
CA LEU A 149 5.20 -0.35 0.33
C LEU A 149 5.01 -1.72 -0.32
N SER A 150 6.01 -2.59 -0.14
CA SER A 150 5.99 -3.96 -0.67
C SER A 150 6.54 -4.98 0.32
N CYS A 151 6.19 -6.27 0.12
CA CYS A 151 6.77 -7.39 0.88
C CYS A 151 7.92 -8.06 0.12
N ASN A 152 8.38 -7.48 -0.97
CA ASN A 152 9.50 -7.97 -1.78
C ASN A 152 10.54 -6.88 -1.97
N VAL A 153 11.81 -7.29 -1.92
CA VAL A 153 12.95 -6.40 -2.16
C VAL A 153 13.18 -6.15 -3.65
N ASN A 154 13.67 -4.96 -3.99
CA ASN A 154 13.93 -4.54 -5.37
C ASN A 154 12.71 -4.69 -6.30
N SER A 155 11.52 -4.46 -5.76
CA SER A 155 10.29 -4.57 -6.52
C SER A 155 10.12 -3.44 -7.55
N ASP A 156 9.25 -3.65 -8.55
CA ASP A 156 9.03 -2.67 -9.61
C ASP A 156 8.53 -1.33 -9.06
N ILE A 157 7.63 -1.35 -8.04
CA ILE A 157 7.14 -0.13 -7.42
C ILE A 157 8.23 0.56 -6.58
N SER A 158 9.14 -0.21 -5.96
CA SER A 158 10.25 0.33 -5.17
C SER A 158 11.22 1.14 -6.02
N GLN A 159 11.43 0.73 -7.27
CA GLN A 159 12.32 1.43 -8.21
C GLN A 159 11.73 2.75 -8.73
N LEU A 160 10.43 2.94 -8.59
CA LEU A 160 9.72 4.14 -9.04
C LEU A 160 9.55 5.19 -7.95
N ALA A 161 9.63 4.80 -6.67
CA ALA A 161 9.30 5.67 -5.56
C ALA A 161 10.50 6.46 -5.02
N ASP A 162 10.21 7.66 -4.46
CA ASP A 162 11.22 8.42 -3.70
C ASP A 162 11.66 7.65 -2.44
N TYR A 163 10.74 6.87 -1.83
CA TYR A 163 10.99 6.07 -0.63
C TYR A 163 10.46 4.64 -0.85
N ALA A 164 11.33 3.65 -0.69
CA ALA A 164 11.00 2.24 -0.82
C ALA A 164 10.92 1.58 0.57
N LEU A 165 9.73 1.20 0.98
CA LEU A 165 9.46 0.48 2.22
C LEU A 165 9.31 -1.03 1.89
N GLU A 166 10.43 -1.73 1.87
CA GLU A 166 10.51 -3.15 1.47
C GLU A 166 10.52 -4.03 2.71
N VAL A 167 9.35 -4.50 3.12
CA VAL A 167 9.19 -5.34 4.31
C VAL A 167 9.32 -6.81 3.91
N ASN A 168 10.54 -7.34 3.94
CA ASN A 168 10.78 -8.74 3.59
C ASN A 168 10.35 -9.67 4.73
N VAL A 169 9.12 -10.14 4.66
CA VAL A 169 8.49 -11.02 5.68
C VAL A 169 8.63 -12.52 5.36
N GLY A 170 9.28 -12.87 4.23
CA GLY A 170 9.32 -14.26 3.77
C GLY A 170 8.01 -14.72 3.08
N PRO A 171 7.92 -16.01 2.75
CA PRO A 171 6.74 -16.55 2.07
C PRO A 171 5.55 -16.70 3.02
N GLU A 172 4.35 -16.52 2.50
CA GLU A 172 3.10 -16.78 3.24
C GLU A 172 2.99 -18.27 3.62
N VAL A 173 2.43 -18.53 4.81
CA VAL A 173 2.12 -19.91 5.25
C VAL A 173 1.05 -20.54 4.37
N LEU A 174 0.02 -19.76 4.04
CA LEU A 174 -1.01 -20.09 3.04
C LEU A 174 -0.83 -19.19 1.84
N THR A 175 -0.32 -19.72 0.75
CA THR A 175 -0.15 -19.00 -0.51
C THR A 175 -1.38 -19.13 -1.39
N GLY A 176 -1.62 -18.15 -2.25
CA GLY A 176 -2.67 -18.29 -3.29
C GLY A 176 -3.26 -16.99 -3.80
N SER A 177 -3.01 -15.86 -3.17
CA SER A 177 -3.59 -14.57 -3.58
C SER A 177 -2.56 -13.46 -3.83
N THR A 178 -1.27 -13.79 -3.69
CA THR A 178 -0.18 -12.81 -3.88
C THR A 178 0.59 -13.10 -5.14
#